data_41115ad10a231ada1d3392d189089af0
#
_entry.id   41115ad10a231ada1d3392d189089af0
#
_cell.length_a   1.000
_cell.length_b   1.000
_cell.length_c   1.000
_cell.angle_alpha   90.00
_cell.angle_beta   90.00
_cell.angle_gamma   90.00
#
_symmetry.space_group_name_H-M   'P 1'
#
loop_
_entity.id
_entity.type
_entity.pdbx_description
1 polymer ?
#
loop_
_entity_poly.entity_id
_entity_poly.type
_entity_poly.pdbx_seq_one_letter_code
_entity_poly.pdbx_strand_id
1 'polypeptide(L)'
;DKIEESLPTLPQGKNMHFYYNPVSEEVRKMCWDQGDWRFYKYYKEWQWKTYLMAKDICQKVHIDILHQLNMIGFREPGYLWKILDIPFVWGPIDAKESFPTAYLEGASLKTKLFMHLKNAITKWQLQHAKRVGQAVKRASYVISASSNSQQAFKKYFQVESPLLNETG
;
A
#
# COMPACT_ATOMS: atom_id res chain seq x y z
N ASP A 1 -25.93 2.18 0.04
CA ASP A 1 -24.51 2.56 0.17
C ASP A 1 -24.23 3.78 -0.72
N LYS A 2 -23.50 4.79 -0.19
CA LYS A 2 -23.21 6.06 -0.91
C LYS A 2 -22.54 5.83 -2.28
N ILE A 3 -21.74 4.79 -2.42
CA ILE A 3 -21.12 4.42 -3.70
C ILE A 3 -22.20 3.97 -4.69
N GLU A 4 -23.07 3.06 -4.29
CA GLU A 4 -24.16 2.54 -5.14
C GLU A 4 -25.15 3.64 -5.53
N GLU A 5 -25.46 4.55 -4.60
CA GLU A 5 -26.31 5.72 -4.86
C GLU A 5 -25.69 6.69 -5.88
N SER A 6 -24.35 6.78 -5.91
CA SER A 6 -23.62 7.68 -6.81
C SER A 6 -23.35 7.08 -8.20
N LEU A 7 -23.35 5.76 -8.34
CA LEU A 7 -23.02 5.08 -9.62
C LEU A 7 -23.88 5.57 -10.80
N PRO A 8 -25.22 5.73 -10.67
CA PRO A 8 -26.04 6.19 -11.79
C PRO A 8 -25.73 7.62 -12.27
N THR A 9 -25.09 8.43 -11.42
CA THR A 9 -24.72 9.81 -11.74
C THR A 9 -23.37 9.92 -12.44
N LEU A 10 -22.57 8.87 -12.42
CA LEU A 10 -21.23 8.86 -13.03
C LEU A 10 -21.30 8.41 -14.50
N PRO A 11 -20.62 9.10 -15.44
CA PRO A 11 -20.59 8.70 -16.85
C PRO A 11 -20.16 7.25 -17.08
N GLN A 12 -19.23 6.75 -16.26
CA GLN A 12 -18.68 5.40 -16.31
C GLN A 12 -19.34 4.41 -15.35
N GLY A 13 -20.35 4.86 -14.58
CA GLY A 13 -20.93 4.07 -13.49
C GLY A 13 -21.45 2.69 -13.90
N LYS A 14 -22.04 2.59 -15.11
CA LYS A 14 -22.53 1.32 -15.69
C LYS A 14 -21.43 0.29 -15.97
N ASN A 15 -20.17 0.72 -16.05
CA ASN A 15 -19.02 -0.15 -16.30
C ASN A 15 -18.24 -0.46 -15.03
N MET A 16 -18.72 -0.02 -13.86
CA MET A 16 -18.08 -0.23 -12.56
C MET A 16 -18.80 -1.33 -11.79
N HIS A 17 -18.04 -2.30 -11.29
CA HIS A 17 -18.53 -3.38 -10.45
C HIS A 17 -17.80 -3.36 -9.12
N PHE A 18 -18.55 -3.27 -8.02
CA PHE A 18 -18.00 -3.20 -6.67
C PHE A 18 -18.17 -4.52 -5.94
N TYR A 19 -17.10 -5.00 -5.35
CA TYR A 19 -17.07 -6.19 -4.51
C TYR A 19 -16.64 -5.81 -3.11
N TYR A 20 -17.49 -6.06 -2.14
CA TYR A 20 -17.28 -5.62 -0.76
C TYR A 20 -16.65 -6.74 0.07
N ASN A 21 -15.57 -6.41 0.76
CA ASN A 21 -14.94 -7.28 1.76
C ASN A 21 -15.07 -6.61 3.13
N PRO A 22 -16.21 -6.77 3.82
CA PRO A 22 -16.47 -6.10 5.09
C PRO A 22 -15.56 -6.65 6.20
N VAL A 23 -15.19 -5.80 7.14
CA VAL A 23 -14.60 -6.17 8.43
C VAL A 23 -15.66 -6.15 9.52
N SER A 24 -15.38 -6.85 10.64
CA SER A 24 -16.26 -6.80 11.82
C SER A 24 -16.29 -5.38 12.39
N GLU A 25 -17.36 -5.06 13.11
CA GLU A 25 -17.52 -3.76 13.78
C GLU A 25 -16.38 -3.50 14.79
N GLU A 26 -15.91 -4.54 15.47
CA GLU A 26 -14.77 -4.46 16.39
C GLU A 26 -13.50 -4.04 15.66
N VAL A 27 -13.19 -4.69 14.54
CA VAL A 27 -12.02 -4.34 13.72
C VAL A 27 -12.17 -2.95 13.14
N ARG A 28 -13.36 -2.56 12.70
CA ARG A 28 -13.63 -1.21 12.20
C ARG A 28 -13.37 -0.14 13.25
N LYS A 29 -13.86 -0.32 14.47
CA LYS A 29 -13.60 0.60 15.60
C LYS A 29 -12.12 0.69 15.92
N MET A 30 -11.42 -0.43 15.98
CA MET A 30 -9.98 -0.48 16.22
C MET A 30 -9.18 0.23 15.13
N CYS A 31 -9.60 0.14 13.85
CA CYS A 31 -8.93 0.82 12.73
C CYS A 31 -9.03 2.35 12.80
N TRP A 32 -10.03 2.93 13.48
CA TRP A 32 -10.12 4.37 13.73
C TRP A 32 -9.06 4.86 14.73
N ASP A 33 -8.59 3.97 15.60
CA ASP A 33 -7.47 4.25 16.50
C ASP A 33 -6.13 3.92 15.80
N GLN A 34 -5.61 4.88 15.07
CA GLN A 34 -4.40 4.72 14.24
C GLN A 34 -3.12 4.40 15.04
N GLY A 35 -3.16 4.48 16.37
CA GLY A 35 -2.06 4.11 17.26
C GLY A 35 -2.02 2.62 17.62
N ASP A 36 -3.07 1.86 17.33
CA ASP A 36 -3.15 0.45 17.71
C ASP A 36 -2.23 -0.43 16.83
N TRP A 37 -1.27 -1.11 17.47
CA TRP A 37 -0.34 -2.03 16.80
C TRP A 37 -1.04 -3.22 16.13
N ARG A 38 -2.24 -3.60 16.57
CA ARG A 38 -3.07 -4.66 16.00
C ARG A 38 -3.59 -4.32 14.62
N PHE A 39 -3.62 -3.03 14.25
CA PHE A 39 -4.03 -2.57 12.92
C PHE A 39 -3.37 -3.37 11.81
N TYR A 40 -2.05 -3.51 11.82
CA TYR A 40 -1.33 -4.22 10.77
C TYR A 40 -1.66 -5.71 10.68
N LYS A 41 -1.99 -6.36 11.81
CA LYS A 41 -2.43 -7.75 11.84
C LYS A 41 -3.75 -7.90 11.09
N TYR A 42 -4.76 -7.16 11.50
CA TYR A 42 -6.10 -7.21 10.88
C TYR A 42 -6.10 -6.71 9.43
N TYR A 43 -5.27 -5.71 9.12
CA TYR A 43 -5.10 -5.26 7.75
C TYR A 43 -4.52 -6.36 6.85
N LYS A 44 -3.54 -7.12 7.30
CA LYS A 44 -3.02 -8.29 6.57
C LYS A 44 -4.07 -9.37 6.36
N GLU A 45 -4.86 -9.68 7.39
CA GLU A 45 -5.94 -10.65 7.29
C GLU A 45 -7.01 -10.20 6.29
N TRP A 46 -7.37 -8.92 6.31
CA TRP A 46 -8.29 -8.31 5.35
C TRP A 46 -7.73 -8.37 3.93
N GLN A 47 -6.48 -8.03 3.72
CA GLN A 47 -5.80 -8.11 2.42
C GLN A 47 -5.72 -9.55 1.90
N TRP A 48 -5.56 -10.52 2.78
CA TRP A 48 -5.60 -11.93 2.40
C TRP A 48 -6.98 -12.36 1.89
N LYS A 49 -8.04 -11.96 2.59
CA LYS A 49 -9.43 -12.20 2.15
C LYS A 49 -9.72 -11.52 0.81
N THR A 50 -9.25 -10.27 0.65
CA THR A 50 -9.35 -9.52 -0.62
C THR A 50 -8.66 -10.27 -1.76
N TYR A 51 -7.49 -10.84 -1.52
CA TYR A 51 -6.78 -11.66 -2.52
C TYR A 51 -7.59 -12.90 -2.91
N LEU A 52 -8.18 -13.62 -1.95
CA LEU A 52 -9.00 -14.79 -2.24
C LEU A 52 -10.24 -14.43 -3.07
N MET A 53 -10.90 -13.33 -2.72
CA MET A 53 -12.02 -12.78 -3.49
C MET A 53 -11.59 -12.37 -4.90
N ALA A 54 -10.49 -11.64 -5.05
CA ALA A 54 -9.98 -11.23 -6.34
C ALA A 54 -9.61 -12.43 -7.21
N LYS A 55 -9.02 -13.48 -6.62
CA LYS A 55 -8.71 -14.73 -7.33
C LYS A 55 -9.96 -15.41 -7.87
N ASP A 56 -11.04 -15.46 -7.10
CA ASP A 56 -12.33 -16.02 -7.55
C ASP A 56 -12.95 -15.17 -8.68
N ILE A 57 -12.90 -13.84 -8.56
CA ILE A 57 -13.35 -12.92 -9.62
C ILE A 57 -12.57 -13.14 -10.93
N CYS A 58 -11.24 -13.24 -10.86
CA CYS A 58 -10.38 -13.47 -12.03
C CYS A 58 -10.64 -14.81 -12.73
N GLN A 59 -11.24 -15.80 -12.04
CA GLN A 59 -11.67 -17.06 -12.67
C GLN A 59 -12.98 -16.91 -13.45
N LYS A 60 -13.80 -15.92 -13.12
CA LYS A 60 -15.15 -15.73 -13.67
C LYS A 60 -15.21 -14.61 -14.70
N VAL A 61 -14.32 -13.65 -14.58
CA VAL A 61 -14.27 -12.45 -15.42
C VAL A 61 -12.86 -12.29 -15.97
N HIS A 62 -12.77 -11.97 -17.25
CA HIS A 62 -11.49 -11.62 -17.86
C HIS A 62 -10.98 -10.29 -17.30
N ILE A 63 -9.79 -10.29 -16.74
CA ILE A 63 -9.13 -9.13 -16.13
C ILE A 63 -7.78 -8.92 -16.80
N ASP A 64 -7.59 -7.77 -17.41
CA ASP A 64 -6.35 -7.41 -18.12
C ASP A 64 -5.26 -6.91 -17.17
N ILE A 65 -5.63 -6.23 -16.09
CA ILE A 65 -4.69 -5.60 -15.16
C ILE A 65 -5.23 -5.68 -13.73
N LEU A 66 -4.36 -6.04 -12.79
CA LEU A 66 -4.61 -5.92 -11.35
C LEU A 66 -3.89 -4.68 -10.81
N HIS A 67 -4.61 -3.80 -10.16
CA HIS A 67 -4.03 -2.58 -9.59
C HIS A 67 -4.28 -2.50 -8.08
N GLN A 68 -3.21 -2.48 -7.30
CA GLN A 68 -3.25 -2.31 -5.85
C GLN A 68 -3.01 -0.85 -5.48
N LEU A 69 -4.08 -0.15 -5.12
CA LEU A 69 -4.05 1.29 -4.80
C LEU A 69 -3.89 1.60 -3.31
N ASN A 70 -4.41 0.75 -2.45
CA ASN A 70 -4.58 1.09 -1.06
C ASN A 70 -3.34 0.87 -0.19
N MET A 71 -3.28 1.63 0.87
CA MET A 71 -2.19 1.84 1.80
C MET A 71 -0.94 2.38 1.12
N ILE A 72 -0.82 3.68 1.12
CA ILE A 72 0.34 4.39 0.55
C ILE A 72 1.68 3.90 1.10
N GLY A 73 1.73 3.41 2.34
CA GLY A 73 2.96 2.92 2.94
C GLY A 73 3.43 1.59 2.35
N PHE A 74 4.71 1.52 1.96
CA PHE A 74 5.34 0.35 1.32
C PHE A 74 5.28 -0.95 2.12
N ARG A 75 5.07 -0.90 3.46
CA ARG A 75 5.19 -2.07 4.35
C ARG A 75 4.14 -3.15 4.11
N GLU A 76 3.01 -2.78 3.53
CA GLU A 76 1.89 -3.68 3.30
C GLU A 76 1.49 -3.75 1.82
N PRO A 77 2.22 -4.53 1.03
CA PRO A 77 1.98 -4.67 -0.41
C PRO A 77 0.72 -5.48 -0.75
N GLY A 78 -0.10 -5.82 0.23
CA GLY A 78 -1.23 -6.72 0.02
C GLY A 78 -0.81 -8.10 -0.49
N TYR A 79 -1.69 -8.74 -1.26
CA TYR A 79 -1.45 -10.07 -1.79
C TYR A 79 -1.88 -10.25 -3.25
N LEU A 80 -2.41 -9.23 -3.93
CA LEU A 80 -2.84 -9.33 -5.33
C LEU A 80 -1.71 -9.75 -6.27
N TRP A 81 -0.47 -9.38 -5.94
CA TRP A 81 0.73 -9.79 -6.67
C TRP A 81 0.95 -11.32 -6.75
N LYS A 82 0.21 -12.12 -5.97
CA LYS A 82 0.23 -13.59 -6.03
C LYS A 82 -0.63 -14.18 -7.15
N ILE A 83 -1.46 -13.38 -7.80
CA ILE A 83 -2.19 -13.78 -9.01
C ILE A 83 -1.20 -13.65 -10.18
N LEU A 84 -0.73 -14.78 -10.72
CA LEU A 84 0.48 -14.80 -11.57
C LEU A 84 0.21 -14.47 -13.03
N ASP A 85 -0.98 -14.78 -13.52
CA ASP A 85 -1.29 -14.76 -14.96
C ASP A 85 -1.77 -13.40 -15.46
N ILE A 86 -1.87 -12.42 -14.56
CA ILE A 86 -2.38 -11.08 -14.88
C ILE A 86 -1.32 -10.03 -14.51
N PRO A 87 -1.02 -9.06 -15.38
CA PRO A 87 -0.14 -7.92 -15.06
C PRO A 87 -0.55 -7.24 -13.76
N PHE A 88 0.42 -6.96 -12.88
CA PHE A 88 0.17 -6.35 -11.58
C PHE A 88 0.82 -4.99 -11.48
N VAL A 89 0.04 -3.97 -11.12
CA VAL A 89 0.47 -2.60 -10.85
C VAL A 89 0.33 -2.31 -9.37
N TRP A 90 1.37 -1.75 -8.77
CA TRP A 90 1.37 -1.39 -7.35
C TRP A 90 1.68 0.09 -7.16
N GLY A 91 0.78 0.83 -6.56
CA GLY A 91 0.98 2.24 -6.24
C GLY A 91 -0.23 3.14 -6.52
N PRO A 92 -0.12 4.44 -6.25
CA PRO A 92 1.10 5.12 -5.79
C PRO A 92 1.51 4.74 -4.36
N ILE A 93 2.82 4.60 -4.12
CA ILE A 93 3.38 4.13 -2.85
C ILE A 93 4.37 5.14 -2.30
N ASP A 94 4.29 5.41 -1.00
CA ASP A 94 5.32 6.16 -0.29
C ASP A 94 6.29 5.21 0.44
N ALA A 95 7.53 5.23 -0.02
CA ALA A 95 8.65 4.50 0.55
C ALA A 95 9.64 5.45 1.25
N LYS A 96 9.11 6.42 2.01
CA LYS A 96 9.93 7.40 2.71
C LYS A 96 10.94 6.73 3.63
N GLU A 97 12.23 6.92 3.32
CA GLU A 97 13.34 6.29 4.03
C GLU A 97 13.47 6.79 5.47
N SER A 98 13.33 8.09 5.66
CA SER A 98 13.67 8.69 6.95
C SER A 98 12.91 9.97 7.22
N PHE A 99 12.69 10.22 8.49
CA PHE A 99 12.29 11.56 8.97
C PHE A 99 13.52 12.49 8.85
N PRO A 100 13.37 13.69 8.24
CA PRO A 100 14.50 14.59 8.06
C PRO A 100 15.05 15.07 9.41
N THR A 101 16.34 14.87 9.64
CA THR A 101 17.00 15.20 10.92
C THR A 101 17.06 16.68 11.21
N ALA A 102 16.98 17.55 10.18
CA ALA A 102 16.86 19.00 10.35
C ALA A 102 15.69 19.43 11.23
N TYR A 103 14.56 18.70 11.17
CA TYR A 103 13.41 19.01 12.05
C TYR A 103 13.59 18.56 13.49
N LEU A 104 14.71 17.94 13.84
CA LEU A 104 15.05 17.58 15.22
C LEU A 104 15.87 18.64 15.93
N GLU A 105 16.17 19.75 15.28
CA GLU A 105 16.82 20.90 15.93
C GLU A 105 15.92 21.42 17.06
N GLY A 106 16.48 21.60 18.26
CA GLY A 106 15.70 21.95 19.46
C GLY A 106 14.91 20.83 20.13
N ALA A 107 14.77 19.65 19.51
CA ALA A 107 14.07 18.52 20.12
C ALA A 107 14.85 17.91 21.30
N SER A 108 14.11 17.28 22.25
CA SER A 108 14.72 16.56 23.36
C SER A 108 15.62 15.41 22.92
N LEU A 109 16.60 15.02 23.71
CA LEU A 109 17.48 13.88 23.44
C LEU A 109 16.68 12.59 23.24
N LYS A 110 15.61 12.39 24.03
CA LYS A 110 14.70 11.23 23.90
C LYS A 110 14.04 11.21 22.52
N THR A 111 13.53 12.34 22.05
CA THR A 111 12.90 12.47 20.72
C THR A 111 13.92 12.21 19.62
N LYS A 112 15.12 12.78 19.72
CA LYS A 112 16.20 12.56 18.75
C LYS A 112 16.56 11.08 18.64
N LEU A 113 16.80 10.42 19.78
CA LEU A 113 17.13 8.99 19.82
C LEU A 113 16.01 8.14 19.23
N PHE A 114 14.76 8.40 19.60
CA PHE A 114 13.60 7.68 19.06
C PHE A 114 13.51 7.82 17.54
N MET A 115 13.68 9.03 16.99
CA MET A 115 13.60 9.26 15.56
C MET A 115 14.76 8.64 14.79
N HIS A 116 15.98 8.66 15.35
CA HIS A 116 17.12 7.94 14.75
C HIS A 116 16.88 6.44 14.71
N LEU A 117 16.37 5.86 15.79
CA LEU A 117 16.02 4.44 15.85
C LEU A 117 14.91 4.09 14.84
N LYS A 118 13.85 4.91 14.78
CA LYS A 118 12.76 4.75 13.79
C LYS A 118 13.29 4.78 12.35
N ASN A 119 14.19 5.72 12.04
CA ASN A 119 14.80 5.82 10.72
C ASN A 119 15.65 4.58 10.39
N ALA A 120 16.44 4.10 11.35
CA ALA A 120 17.24 2.88 11.19
C ALA A 120 16.36 1.64 10.93
N ILE A 121 15.26 1.48 11.69
CA ILE A 121 14.29 0.40 11.50
C ILE A 121 13.64 0.50 10.12
N THR A 122 13.22 1.70 9.69
CA THR A 122 12.60 1.89 8.37
C THR A 122 13.57 1.50 7.24
N LYS A 123 14.82 1.92 7.34
CA LYS A 123 15.87 1.56 6.38
C LYS A 123 16.10 0.05 6.34
N TRP A 124 16.19 -0.58 7.50
CA TRP A 124 16.34 -2.03 7.62
C TRP A 124 15.14 -2.76 7.00
N GLN A 125 13.90 -2.29 7.24
CA GLN A 125 12.70 -2.85 6.64
C GLN A 125 12.71 -2.75 5.10
N LEU A 126 13.12 -1.61 4.54
CA LEU A 126 13.27 -1.46 3.08
C LEU A 126 14.24 -2.48 2.49
N GLN A 127 15.32 -2.78 3.22
CA GLN A 127 16.34 -3.73 2.76
C GLN A 127 15.94 -5.19 2.89
N HIS A 128 15.13 -5.54 3.94
CA HIS A 128 14.93 -6.93 4.35
C HIS A 128 13.46 -7.39 4.30
N ALA A 129 12.52 -6.53 3.90
CA ALA A 129 11.10 -6.89 3.83
C ALA A 129 10.82 -7.84 2.65
N LYS A 130 10.96 -9.13 2.86
CA LYS A 130 10.80 -10.18 1.82
C LYS A 130 9.51 -10.03 1.00
N ARG A 131 8.37 -9.76 1.67
CA ARG A 131 7.07 -9.57 0.97
C ARG A 131 7.08 -8.38 0.04
N VAL A 132 7.68 -7.26 0.48
CA VAL A 132 7.83 -6.05 -0.34
C VAL A 132 8.69 -6.35 -1.57
N GLY A 133 9.85 -6.96 -1.36
CA GLY A 133 10.73 -7.37 -2.45
C GLY A 133 10.07 -8.33 -3.45
N GLN A 134 9.23 -9.26 -2.97
CA GLN A 134 8.46 -10.17 -3.84
C GLN A 134 7.40 -9.42 -4.65
N ALA A 135 6.64 -8.52 -4.01
CA ALA A 135 5.64 -7.71 -4.68
C ALA A 135 6.26 -6.79 -5.74
N VAL A 136 7.38 -6.12 -5.42
CA VAL A 136 8.11 -5.28 -6.38
C VAL A 136 8.62 -6.09 -7.57
N LYS A 137 9.23 -7.26 -7.34
CA LYS A 137 9.73 -8.13 -8.42
C LYS A 137 8.61 -8.67 -9.32
N ARG A 138 7.42 -8.85 -8.78
CA ARG A 138 6.25 -9.36 -9.51
C ARG A 138 5.50 -8.25 -10.24
N ALA A 139 5.61 -7.02 -9.75
CA ALA A 139 4.90 -5.89 -10.35
C ALA A 139 5.43 -5.61 -11.77
N SER A 140 4.50 -5.46 -12.71
CA SER A 140 4.78 -4.92 -14.05
C SER A 140 5.17 -3.45 -13.96
N TYR A 141 4.51 -2.73 -13.02
CA TYR A 141 4.82 -1.34 -12.69
C TYR A 141 4.67 -1.09 -11.20
N VAL A 142 5.65 -0.37 -10.64
CA VAL A 142 5.57 0.23 -9.29
C VAL A 142 5.46 1.73 -9.49
N ILE A 143 4.45 2.37 -8.91
CA ILE A 143 4.21 3.81 -9.02
C ILE A 143 4.60 4.45 -7.69
N SER A 144 5.42 5.48 -7.73
CA SER A 144 5.86 6.23 -6.55
C SER A 144 5.00 7.44 -6.28
N ALA A 145 4.66 7.67 -5.00
CA ALA A 145 3.89 8.84 -4.57
C ALA A 145 4.77 10.09 -4.38
N SER A 146 6.09 9.95 -4.30
CA SER A 146 7.02 11.05 -4.10
C SER A 146 8.38 10.77 -4.76
N SER A 147 9.15 11.83 -5.04
CA SER A 147 10.53 11.72 -5.56
C SER A 147 11.45 10.94 -4.60
N ASN A 148 11.24 11.07 -3.29
CA ASN A 148 11.99 10.29 -2.30
C ASN A 148 11.70 8.79 -2.44
N SER A 149 10.44 8.45 -2.71
CA SER A 149 10.02 7.06 -2.93
C SER A 149 10.62 6.49 -4.21
N GLN A 150 10.69 7.27 -5.29
CA GLN A 150 11.39 6.87 -6.52
C GLN A 150 12.85 6.51 -6.22
N GLN A 151 13.56 7.37 -5.49
CA GLN A 151 14.96 7.13 -5.11
C GLN A 151 15.09 5.88 -4.24
N ALA A 152 14.17 5.66 -3.30
CA ALA A 152 14.17 4.47 -2.45
C ALA A 152 13.94 3.19 -3.27
N PHE A 153 12.96 3.16 -4.18
CA PHE A 153 12.73 2.00 -5.05
C PHE A 153 13.92 1.71 -5.96
N LYS A 154 14.50 2.74 -6.58
CA LYS A 154 15.72 2.59 -7.38
C LYS A 154 16.89 2.03 -6.56
N LYS A 155 17.10 2.57 -5.35
CA LYS A 155 18.23 2.21 -4.48
C LYS A 155 18.12 0.80 -3.91
N TYR A 156 16.95 0.42 -3.38
CA TYR A 156 16.79 -0.83 -2.63
C TYR A 156 16.25 -2.00 -3.47
N PHE A 157 15.54 -1.71 -4.54
CA PHE A 157 14.92 -2.73 -5.37
C PHE A 157 15.36 -2.71 -6.81
N GLN A 158 16.17 -1.70 -7.21
CA GLN A 158 16.67 -1.52 -8.59
C GLN A 158 15.54 -1.40 -9.63
N VAL A 159 14.43 -0.77 -9.21
CA VAL A 159 13.25 -0.55 -10.04
C VAL A 159 13.07 0.94 -10.30
N GLU A 160 12.92 1.30 -11.57
CA GLU A 160 12.47 2.64 -11.97
C GLU A 160 10.94 2.70 -11.79
N SER A 161 10.47 3.70 -11.05
CA SER A 161 9.06 3.89 -10.76
C SER A 161 8.60 5.27 -11.21
N PRO A 162 7.57 5.38 -12.07
CA PRO A 162 7.01 6.68 -12.44
C PRO A 162 6.44 7.38 -11.20
N LEU A 163 6.48 8.71 -11.22
CA LEU A 163 5.92 9.54 -10.17
C LEU A 163 4.45 9.83 -10.47
N LEU A 164 3.61 9.54 -9.50
CA LEU A 164 2.21 9.98 -9.47
C LEU A 164 1.93 10.53 -8.09
N ASN A 165 1.88 11.86 -7.97
CA ASN A 165 1.60 12.52 -6.71
C ASN A 165 0.18 12.21 -6.24
N GLU A 166 -0.01 12.01 -4.93
CA GLU A 166 -1.33 11.75 -4.35
C GLU A 166 -2.28 12.95 -4.45
N THR A 167 -1.72 14.13 -4.46
CA THR A 167 -2.48 15.39 -4.38
C THR A 167 -2.67 16.09 -5.73
N GLY A 168 -2.34 15.44 -6.82
CA GLY A 168 -2.53 15.98 -8.17
C GLY A 168 -1.44 16.96 -8.60
#